data_f3d2ec7ef297b56d82c34b212ec46ee8
#
_entry.id   f3d2ec7ef297b56d82c34b212ec46ee8
#
_cell.length_a   1.000
_cell.length_b   1.000
_cell.length_c   1.000
_cell.angle_alpha   90.00
_cell.angle_beta   90.00
_cell.angle_gamma   90.00
#
_symmetry.space_group_name_H-M   'P 1'
#
loop_
_entity.id
_entity.type
_entity.pdbx_description
1 polymer ?
#
loop_
_entity_poly.entity_id
_entity_poly.type
_entity_poly.pdbx_seq_one_letter_code
_entity_poly.pdbx_strand_id
1 'polypeptide(L)'
;MPTVDENFVKRIQPHSEEAERSVLGSMLMDRDAIVEAEDILTKEDFYQRQYGIVFEAMVELYREGKAVDLITLQNKLKEKEVPEELMSLDFFRDLVEVVPTAANIGQYAKIVHDKATLRALIK
;
A
#
# COMPACT_ATOMS: atom_id res chain seq x y z
N MET A 1 -35.20 9.80 6.29
CA MET A 1 -34.63 9.55 6.21
C MET A 1 -33.71 9.38 6.18
N PRO A 2 -33.30 9.08 6.13
CA PRO A 2 -32.43 9.07 6.24
C PRO A 2 -31.54 8.84 5.81
N THR A 3 -31.52 8.83 5.26
CA THR A 3 -30.49 9.17 5.14
C THR A 3 -29.48 8.23 5.02
N VAL A 4 -28.68 8.37 4.25
CA VAL A 4 -27.52 7.70 4.33
C VAL A 4 -27.12 7.91 5.59
N ASP A 5 -27.31 7.10 6.27
CA ASP A 5 -27.22 7.39 7.56
C ASP A 5 -25.84 7.66 7.97
N GLU A 6 -25.74 8.24 9.10
CA GLU A 6 -24.45 8.57 9.66
C GLU A 6 -23.59 7.34 9.87
N ASN A 7 -24.21 6.19 10.09
CA ASN A 7 -23.44 4.97 10.28
C ASN A 7 -22.72 4.54 9.04
N PHE A 8 -23.34 4.73 7.88
CA PHE A 8 -22.68 4.42 6.63
C PHE A 8 -21.47 5.34 6.42
N VAL A 9 -21.66 6.63 6.63
CA VAL A 9 -20.58 7.59 6.47
C VAL A 9 -19.43 7.31 7.44
N LYS A 10 -19.77 6.96 8.69
CA LYS A 10 -18.74 6.70 9.68
C LYS A 10 -17.95 5.44 9.39
N ARG A 11 -18.55 4.45 8.72
CA ARG A 11 -17.84 3.22 8.41
C ARG A 11 -16.90 3.35 7.23
N ILE A 12 -17.18 4.32 6.36
CA ILE A 12 -16.30 4.55 5.21
C ILE A 12 -15.45 5.75 5.53
N GLN A 13 -14.24 5.47 6.01
CA GLN A 13 -13.32 6.53 6.38
C GLN A 13 -12.54 6.99 5.17
N PRO A 14 -12.00 8.22 5.22
CA PRO A 14 -11.23 8.75 4.09
C PRO A 14 -10.10 7.81 3.72
N HIS A 15 -10.06 7.44 2.45
CA HIS A 15 -8.97 6.61 1.93
C HIS A 15 -9.03 6.64 0.41
N SER A 16 -7.97 6.19 -0.21
CA SER A 16 -7.91 6.03 -1.65
C SER A 16 -7.26 4.69 -1.96
N GLU A 17 -8.09 3.71 -2.27
CA GLU A 17 -7.57 2.40 -2.60
C GLU A 17 -6.67 2.47 -3.83
N GLU A 18 -7.04 3.30 -4.79
CA GLU A 18 -6.25 3.46 -6.00
C GLU A 18 -4.85 4.00 -5.68
N ALA A 19 -4.77 5.01 -4.79
CA ALA A 19 -3.47 5.55 -4.42
C ALA A 19 -2.64 4.53 -3.64
N GLU A 20 -3.29 3.77 -2.74
CA GLU A 20 -2.57 2.76 -1.97
C GLU A 20 -1.99 1.69 -2.90
N ARG A 21 -2.77 1.23 -3.86
CA ARG A 21 -2.29 0.24 -4.82
C ARG A 21 -1.19 0.82 -5.71
N SER A 22 -1.32 2.10 -6.06
CA SER A 22 -0.31 2.74 -6.90
C SER A 22 1.03 2.90 -6.18
N VAL A 23 1.00 3.15 -4.87
CA VAL A 23 2.24 3.16 -4.09
C VAL A 23 2.91 1.79 -4.17
N LEU A 24 2.16 0.73 -3.92
CA LEU A 24 2.74 -0.62 -3.93
C LEU A 24 3.24 -1.00 -5.31
N GLY A 25 2.47 -0.66 -6.36
CA GLY A 25 2.89 -0.95 -7.73
C GLY A 25 4.16 -0.22 -8.11
N SER A 26 4.27 1.06 -7.71
CA SER A 26 5.48 1.83 -7.98
C SER A 26 6.70 1.23 -7.30
N MET A 27 6.53 0.76 -6.07
CA MET A 27 7.62 0.13 -5.32
C MET A 27 8.09 -1.17 -5.98
N LEU A 28 7.17 -1.90 -6.60
CA LEU A 28 7.54 -3.11 -7.34
C LEU A 28 8.26 -2.78 -8.63
N MET A 29 7.92 -1.65 -9.26
CA MET A 29 8.52 -1.26 -10.53
C MET A 29 9.92 -0.70 -10.35
N ASP A 30 10.17 0.02 -9.26
CA ASP A 30 11.39 0.77 -9.11
C ASP A 30 11.85 0.74 -7.65
N ARG A 31 13.05 0.24 -7.45
CA ARG A 31 13.63 0.13 -6.12
C ARG A 31 13.76 1.49 -5.44
N ASP A 32 14.04 2.54 -6.22
CA ASP A 32 14.15 3.88 -5.65
C ASP A 32 12.83 4.39 -5.11
N ALA A 33 11.70 3.90 -5.64
CA ALA A 33 10.39 4.30 -5.13
C ALA A 33 10.18 3.81 -3.70
N ILE A 34 10.84 2.72 -3.31
CA ILE A 34 10.73 2.21 -1.95
C ILE A 34 11.29 3.23 -0.96
N VAL A 35 12.44 3.80 -1.28
CA VAL A 35 13.07 4.79 -0.41
C VAL A 35 12.18 6.02 -0.26
N GLU A 36 11.65 6.49 -1.37
CA GLU A 36 10.80 7.69 -1.34
C GLU A 36 9.50 7.43 -0.57
N ALA A 37 8.89 6.26 -0.78
CA ALA A 37 7.67 5.92 -0.07
C ALA A 37 7.92 5.78 1.42
N GLU A 38 9.04 5.18 1.79
CA GLU A 38 9.37 4.97 3.21
C GLU A 38 9.58 6.30 3.93
N ASP A 39 10.05 7.33 3.24
CA ASP A 39 10.22 8.64 3.84
C ASP A 39 8.88 9.31 4.18
N ILE A 40 7.81 8.91 3.51
CA ILE A 40 6.51 9.55 3.65
C ILE A 40 5.53 8.70 4.47
N LEU A 41 5.60 7.38 4.32
CA LEU A 41 4.59 6.46 4.82
C LEU A 41 5.12 5.46 5.82
N THR A 42 4.20 4.99 6.67
CA THR A 42 4.39 3.78 7.47
C THR A 42 3.27 2.83 7.11
N LYS A 43 3.36 1.59 7.57
CA LYS A 43 2.31 0.60 7.26
C LYS A 43 0.95 1.02 7.82
N GLU A 44 0.95 1.78 8.91
CA GLU A 44 -0.30 2.22 9.52
C GLU A 44 -1.03 3.27 8.69
N ASP A 45 -0.36 3.89 7.73
CA ASP A 45 -1.00 4.88 6.87
C ASP A 45 -1.94 4.25 5.86
N PHE A 46 -1.84 2.93 5.63
CA PHE A 46 -2.70 2.25 4.67
C PHE A 46 -4.03 1.90 5.31
N TYR A 47 -5.11 2.29 4.64
CA TYR A 47 -6.45 1.96 5.09
C TYR A 47 -6.69 0.46 5.02
N GLN A 48 -6.23 -0.17 3.93
CA GLN A 48 -6.29 -1.61 3.79
C GLN A 48 -5.11 -2.19 4.55
N ARG A 49 -5.42 -2.86 5.65
CA ARG A 49 -4.37 -3.42 6.49
C ARG A 49 -3.44 -4.34 5.71
N GLN A 50 -4.01 -5.10 4.79
CA GLN A 50 -3.22 -6.03 3.99
C GLN A 50 -2.20 -5.30 3.12
N TYR A 51 -2.57 -4.13 2.59
CA TYR A 51 -1.63 -3.35 1.78
C TYR A 51 -0.49 -2.84 2.65
N GLY A 52 -0.78 -2.47 3.90
CA GLY A 52 0.27 -2.05 4.82
C GLY A 52 1.28 -3.17 5.08
N ILE A 53 0.79 -4.41 5.16
CA ILE A 53 1.66 -5.57 5.36
C ILE A 53 2.56 -5.76 4.13
N VAL A 54 2.02 -5.61 2.94
CA VAL A 54 2.80 -5.73 1.71
C VAL A 54 3.84 -4.62 1.65
N PHE A 55 3.44 -3.40 2.00
CA PHE A 55 4.36 -2.27 2.06
C PHE A 55 5.55 -2.57 2.98
N GLU A 56 5.25 -3.02 4.19
CA GLU A 56 6.30 -3.31 5.15
C GLU A 56 7.21 -4.42 4.68
N ALA A 57 6.65 -5.45 4.03
CA ALA A 57 7.46 -6.55 3.51
C ALA A 57 8.47 -6.05 2.49
N MET A 58 8.05 -5.14 1.61
CA MET A 58 8.96 -4.58 0.61
C MET A 58 10.05 -3.74 1.25
N VAL A 59 9.69 -2.95 2.27
CA VAL A 59 10.66 -2.13 2.98
C VAL A 59 11.70 -3.02 3.67
N GLU A 60 11.24 -4.11 4.29
CA GLU A 60 12.15 -5.03 4.97
C GLU A 60 13.12 -5.69 3.98
N LEU A 61 12.62 -6.11 2.84
CA LEU A 61 13.48 -6.69 1.80
C LEU A 61 14.55 -5.69 1.35
N TYR A 62 14.13 -4.45 1.16
CA TYR A 62 15.05 -3.41 0.74
C TYR A 62 16.13 -3.19 1.80
N ARG A 63 15.75 -3.11 3.06
CA ARG A 63 16.69 -2.90 4.16
C ARG A 63 17.65 -4.06 4.33
N GLU A 64 17.22 -5.27 3.99
CA GLU A 64 18.07 -6.45 4.06
C GLU A 64 19.00 -6.56 2.88
N GLY A 65 18.94 -5.60 1.95
CA GLY A 65 19.78 -5.64 0.77
C GLY A 65 19.37 -6.66 -0.26
N LYS A 66 18.14 -7.17 -0.17
CA LYS A 66 17.64 -8.19 -1.07
C LYS A 66 16.89 -7.56 -2.23
N ALA A 67 16.83 -8.30 -3.34
CA ALA A 67 16.01 -7.86 -4.46
C ALA A 67 14.55 -7.80 -4.02
N VAL A 68 13.80 -6.86 -4.59
CA VAL A 68 12.37 -6.75 -4.33
C VAL A 68 11.66 -7.07 -5.63
N ASP A 69 11.20 -8.32 -5.75
CA ASP A 69 10.48 -8.78 -6.93
C ASP A 69 9.35 -9.70 -6.47
N LEU A 70 8.62 -10.25 -7.43
CA LEU A 70 7.45 -11.05 -7.11
C LEU A 70 7.78 -12.26 -6.26
N ILE A 71 8.91 -12.89 -6.55
CA ILE A 71 9.28 -14.11 -5.85
C ILE A 71 9.76 -13.84 -4.43
N THR A 72 10.64 -12.84 -4.27
CA THR A 72 11.13 -12.50 -2.94
C THR A 72 10.01 -11.97 -2.07
N LEU A 73 9.09 -11.21 -2.66
CA LEU A 73 7.95 -10.68 -1.93
C LEU A 73 7.01 -11.79 -1.48
N GLN A 74 6.73 -12.75 -2.37
CA GLN A 74 5.90 -13.90 -1.98
C GLN A 74 6.51 -14.64 -0.81
N ASN A 75 7.81 -14.85 -0.85
CA ASN A 75 8.49 -15.57 0.22
C ASN A 75 8.42 -14.79 1.53
N LYS A 76 8.61 -13.47 1.46
CA LYS A 76 8.55 -12.63 2.66
C LYS A 76 7.15 -12.64 3.26
N LEU A 77 6.12 -12.58 2.42
CA LEU A 77 4.74 -12.59 2.89
C LEU A 77 4.35 -13.92 3.49
N LYS A 78 4.92 -15.03 3.00
CA LYS A 78 4.71 -16.32 3.63
C LYS A 78 5.18 -16.32 5.07
N GLU A 79 6.31 -15.68 5.33
CA GLU A 79 6.83 -15.59 6.69
C GLU A 79 5.90 -14.80 7.60
N LYS A 80 5.11 -13.91 7.04
CA LYS A 80 4.19 -13.08 7.80
C LYS A 80 2.79 -13.66 7.89
N GLU A 81 2.59 -14.85 7.33
CA GLU A 81 1.32 -15.59 7.41
C GLU A 81 0.14 -14.79 6.85
N VAL A 82 0.34 -14.12 5.73
CA VAL A 82 -0.76 -13.38 5.10
C VAL A 82 -1.61 -14.30 4.23
N PRO A 83 -2.86 -13.91 3.94
CA PRO A 83 -3.73 -14.72 3.07
C PRO A 83 -3.11 -14.93 1.70
N GLU A 84 -3.40 -16.10 1.11
CA GLU A 84 -2.83 -16.46 -0.18
C GLU A 84 -3.21 -15.49 -1.29
N GLU A 85 -4.38 -14.87 -1.21
CA GLU A 85 -4.78 -13.91 -2.23
C GLU A 85 -3.78 -12.77 -2.38
N LEU A 86 -3.12 -12.39 -1.30
CA LEU A 86 -2.14 -11.31 -1.32
C LEU A 86 -0.77 -11.79 -1.75
N MET A 87 -0.62 -13.10 -1.96
CA MET A 87 0.65 -13.67 -2.40
C MET A 87 0.58 -14.13 -3.85
N SER A 88 -0.56 -13.92 -4.53
CA SER A 88 -0.72 -14.42 -5.88
C SER A 88 -0.01 -13.51 -6.89
N LEU A 89 0.45 -14.13 -7.97
CA LEU A 89 1.07 -13.36 -9.05
C LEU A 89 0.07 -12.41 -9.68
N ASP A 90 -1.21 -12.79 -9.73
CA ASP A 90 -2.24 -11.94 -10.30
C ASP A 90 -2.39 -10.66 -9.49
N PHE A 91 -2.36 -10.77 -8.17
CA PHE A 91 -2.46 -9.59 -7.31
C PHE A 91 -1.30 -8.63 -7.59
N PHE A 92 -0.07 -9.16 -7.62
CA PHE A 92 1.10 -8.32 -7.85
C PHE A 92 1.10 -7.72 -9.25
N ARG A 93 0.66 -8.49 -10.24
CA ARG A 93 0.59 -7.99 -11.60
C ARG A 93 -0.40 -6.83 -11.68
N ASP A 94 -1.54 -6.95 -10.99
CA ASP A 94 -2.54 -5.89 -10.96
C ASP A 94 -1.97 -4.62 -10.34
N LEU A 95 -1.15 -4.76 -9.30
CA LEU A 95 -0.54 -3.59 -8.67
C LEU A 95 0.35 -2.82 -9.64
N VAL A 96 1.12 -3.55 -10.44
CA VAL A 96 2.01 -2.91 -11.41
C VAL A 96 1.22 -2.28 -12.54
N GLU A 97 0.13 -2.92 -12.96
CA GLU A 97 -0.64 -2.45 -14.10
C GLU A 97 -1.40 -1.15 -13.83
N VAL A 98 -1.66 -0.82 -12.56
CA VAL A 98 -2.40 0.41 -12.28
C VAL A 98 -1.55 1.65 -12.42
N VAL A 99 -0.22 1.53 -12.49
CA VAL A 99 0.64 2.70 -12.59
C VAL A 99 1.38 2.71 -13.92
N PRO A 100 1.36 3.85 -14.62
CA PRO A 100 2.12 3.96 -15.86
C PRO A 100 3.62 4.15 -15.62
N THR A 101 3.99 4.68 -14.46
CA THR A 101 5.38 4.92 -14.14
C THR A 101 5.54 5.07 -12.63
N ALA A 102 6.70 4.68 -12.12
CA ALA A 102 7.02 4.87 -10.71
C ALA A 102 7.42 6.30 -10.39
N ALA A 103 7.54 7.17 -11.40
CA ALA A 103 7.99 8.54 -11.19
C ALA A 103 7.04 9.35 -10.31
N ASN A 104 5.76 8.93 -10.20
CA ASN A 104 4.78 9.67 -9.42
C ASN A 104 4.62 9.15 -8.00
N ILE A 105 5.58 8.36 -7.52
CA ILE A 105 5.46 7.75 -6.19
C ILE A 105 5.24 8.79 -5.09
N GLY A 106 5.92 9.93 -5.16
CA GLY A 106 5.76 10.95 -4.13
C GLY A 106 4.33 11.47 -4.05
N GLN A 107 3.68 11.65 -5.20
CA GLN A 107 2.30 12.12 -5.23
C GLN A 107 1.33 11.07 -4.69
N TYR A 108 1.53 9.82 -5.08
CA TYR A 108 0.68 8.74 -4.58
C TYR A 108 0.82 8.58 -3.07
N ALA A 109 2.06 8.61 -2.59
CA ALA A 109 2.32 8.46 -1.16
C ALA A 109 1.73 9.62 -0.38
N LYS A 110 1.77 10.83 -0.93
CA LYS A 110 1.16 11.97 -0.26
C LYS A 110 -0.35 11.81 -0.12
N ILE A 111 -1.00 11.29 -1.16
CA ILE A 111 -2.44 11.06 -1.08
C ILE A 111 -2.75 10.07 0.04
N VAL A 112 -1.99 8.98 0.11
CA VAL A 112 -2.19 7.97 1.16
C VAL A 112 -1.98 8.59 2.54
N HIS A 113 -0.91 9.34 2.69
CA HIS A 113 -0.60 9.98 3.96
C HIS A 113 -1.68 10.99 4.37
N ASP A 114 -2.13 11.83 3.43
CA ASP A 114 -3.16 12.83 3.73
C ASP A 114 -4.45 12.17 4.17
N LYS A 115 -4.84 11.07 3.51
CA LYS A 115 -6.04 10.33 3.92
C LYS A 115 -5.88 9.72 5.30
N ALA A 116 -4.69 9.21 5.60
CA ALA A 116 -4.42 8.65 6.92
C ALA A 116 -4.53 9.74 8.00
N THR A 117 -4.04 10.93 7.69
CA THR A 117 -4.13 12.07 8.61
C THR A 117 -5.59 12.43 8.87
N LEU A 118 -6.41 12.42 7.82
CA LEU A 118 -7.84 12.69 7.98
C LEU A 118 -8.52 11.63 8.85
N ARG A 119 -8.15 10.36 8.66
CA ARG A 119 -8.72 9.29 9.47
C ARG A 119 -8.36 9.47 10.95
N ALA A 120 -7.17 9.95 11.23
CA ALA A 120 -6.73 10.13 12.61
C ALA A 120 -7.54 11.21 13.32
N LEU A 121 -8.16 12.12 12.59
CA LEU A 121 -9.01 13.16 13.15
C LEU A 121 -10.43 12.70 13.42
N ILE A 122 -10.82 11.56 12.86
CA ILE A 122 -12.16 11.01 13.01
C ILE A 122 -12.09 10.00 14.14
N LYS A 123 -12.67 10.33 15.26
CA LYS A 123 -12.64 9.41 16.40
C LYS A 123 -14.02 9.01 16.82
#